data_d7dc51db844b5eb06d80fb1980ac02ae
#
_entry.id   d7dc51db844b5eb06d80fb1980ac02ae
#
_cell.length_a   1.000
_cell.length_b   1.000
_cell.length_c   1.000
_cell.angle_alpha   90.00
_cell.angle_beta   90.00
_cell.angle_gamma   90.00
#
_symmetry.space_group_name_H-M   'P 1'
#
loop_
_entity.id
_entity.type
_entity.pdbx_description
1 polymer ?
#
loop_
_entity_poly.entity_id
_entity_poly.type
_entity_poly.pdbx_seq_one_letter_code
_entity_poly.pdbx_strand_id
1 'polypeptide(L)'
;PQSAEVQQQILRQEMDDIDENLASYEKQGGHVDGWILRGLEKRKENLDAKLHELQETIDAQKDDTVDFQQMGIDHLFVDESHNFKNLMFNTRHSRVSGLGNTDGSKKAMNLLYAIRTIQQRTGRDLGATFLSGTTIANSLTELYLLFKYLRPKELERQDIPCFDAWAAVFAQKTSEFEFSVTNEVISKERFRYFIKVPELAMFYNEITDYRTAADVGIDRPELDEELCQIPMTDDQQAFLDKLVLFAKTGDPEHIGRADLSDGEVKALMLLVTMYSNKLSLDMRLISPAYADSPGNKASRSAANIAEYYRRYEDQKGTQMVFCDLSTYKPGIWNVYSEIKRKLVEDHGIPAQEIRFVQEAASDKVRQAMFDAMNEGKIRVLFGSTQKLGTGVNAQKRIVCMHHLDIPWRPMDLEQRNGRGARKGNIVAKEYAGNKVKAYVYAVLRTLDAYKLNLLHNKQQFIDQLKRNRLGARRLDEGAISEDSGMNFAEWMAVVSGNTDLLQKAKLEGRIAALESEQTIFMRT
;
A
#
# COMPACT_ATOMS: atom_id res chain seq x y z
N PRO A 1 24.52 -4.77 18.68
CA PRO A 1 24.69 -5.62 17.52
C PRO A 1 23.89 -6.90 17.69
N GLN A 2 23.42 -7.50 16.58
CA GLN A 2 22.73 -8.79 16.60
C GLN A 2 23.76 -9.93 16.67
N SER A 3 23.38 -11.07 17.26
CA SER A 3 24.27 -12.24 17.32
C SER A 3 24.71 -12.64 15.89
N ALA A 4 26.02 -12.69 15.71
CA ALA A 4 26.61 -13.03 14.42
C ALA A 4 26.31 -14.48 14.00
N GLU A 5 26.27 -15.38 14.97
CA GLU A 5 25.92 -16.80 14.76
C GLU A 5 24.49 -16.95 14.23
N VAL A 6 23.52 -16.21 14.82
CA VAL A 6 22.12 -16.23 14.37
C VAL A 6 22.00 -15.64 12.97
N GLN A 7 22.73 -14.57 12.66
CA GLN A 7 22.75 -13.99 11.34
C GLN A 7 23.30 -14.97 10.30
N GLN A 8 24.43 -15.64 10.60
CA GLN A 8 25.02 -16.66 9.73
C GLN A 8 24.06 -17.83 9.48
N GLN A 9 23.40 -18.32 10.53
CA GLN A 9 22.47 -19.43 10.40
C GLN A 9 21.29 -19.07 9.48
N ILE A 10 20.70 -17.88 9.64
CA ILE A 10 19.59 -17.44 8.81
C ILE A 10 20.02 -17.24 7.36
N LEU A 11 21.18 -16.62 7.13
CA LEU A 11 21.68 -16.43 5.77
C LEU A 11 22.01 -17.76 5.08
N ARG A 12 22.54 -18.74 5.80
CA ARG A 12 22.75 -20.10 5.27
C ARG A 12 21.43 -20.78 4.92
N GLN A 13 20.41 -20.69 5.78
CA GLN A 13 19.10 -21.24 5.50
C GLN A 13 18.48 -20.63 4.24
N GLU A 14 18.60 -19.31 4.04
CA GLU A 14 18.15 -18.66 2.81
C GLU A 14 18.94 -19.10 1.56
N MET A 15 20.22 -19.45 1.72
CA MET A 15 21.02 -20.02 0.63
C MET A 15 20.59 -21.45 0.31
N ASP A 16 20.33 -22.27 1.32
CA ASP A 16 19.83 -23.65 1.16
C ASP A 16 18.47 -23.64 0.43
N ASP A 17 17.56 -22.71 0.77
CA ASP A 17 16.28 -22.51 0.09
C ASP A 17 16.47 -22.16 -1.40
N ILE A 18 17.52 -21.37 -1.76
CA ILE A 18 17.87 -21.08 -3.16
C ILE A 18 18.39 -22.33 -3.86
N ASP A 19 19.23 -23.11 -3.19
CA ASP A 19 19.80 -24.35 -3.76
C ASP A 19 18.71 -25.40 -3.99
N GLU A 20 17.76 -25.56 -3.10
CA GLU A 20 16.60 -26.41 -3.30
C GLU A 20 15.73 -25.95 -4.49
N ASN A 21 15.54 -24.64 -4.63
CA ASN A 21 14.83 -24.07 -5.77
C ASN A 21 15.58 -24.35 -7.09
N LEU A 22 16.89 -24.15 -7.15
CA LEU A 22 17.71 -24.45 -8.31
C LEU A 22 17.68 -25.95 -8.66
N ALA A 23 17.84 -26.83 -7.67
CA ALA A 23 17.79 -28.29 -7.87
C ALA A 23 16.39 -28.76 -8.36
N SER A 24 15.33 -28.12 -7.92
CA SER A 24 13.98 -28.42 -8.38
C SER A 24 13.77 -28.07 -9.86
N TYR A 25 14.40 -26.99 -10.32
CA TYR A 25 14.38 -26.61 -11.74
C TYR A 25 15.12 -27.60 -12.63
N GLU A 26 16.29 -28.05 -12.21
CA GLU A 26 17.08 -29.05 -12.95
C GLU A 26 16.32 -30.37 -13.13
N LYS A 27 15.57 -30.79 -12.09
CA LYS A 27 14.78 -32.03 -12.11
C LYS A 27 13.55 -31.96 -13.02
N GLN A 28 12.96 -30.79 -13.21
CA GLN A 28 11.73 -30.64 -14.00
C GLN A 28 11.94 -30.65 -15.51
N GLY A 29 13.21 -30.66 -16.02
CA GLY A 29 13.56 -30.90 -17.43
C GLY A 29 12.91 -29.95 -18.46
N GLY A 30 12.26 -28.89 -18.00
CA GLY A 30 11.51 -27.95 -18.81
C GLY A 30 12.31 -26.71 -19.17
N HIS A 31 11.88 -26.01 -20.19
CA HIS A 31 12.43 -24.71 -20.58
C HIS A 31 12.23 -23.70 -19.42
N VAL A 32 13.26 -23.59 -18.58
CA VAL A 32 13.33 -22.52 -17.58
C VAL A 32 13.91 -21.30 -18.27
N ASP A 33 13.22 -20.17 -18.15
CA ASP A 33 13.74 -18.90 -18.64
C ASP A 33 15.11 -18.62 -18.00
N GLY A 34 16.18 -18.62 -18.77
CA GLY A 34 17.57 -18.47 -18.29
C GLY A 34 17.83 -17.18 -17.49
N TRP A 35 16.85 -16.25 -17.46
CA TRP A 35 16.92 -15.05 -16.63
C TRP A 35 16.48 -15.33 -15.17
N ILE A 36 15.61 -16.32 -14.93
CA ILE A 36 15.20 -16.75 -13.57
C ILE A 36 16.40 -17.42 -12.88
N LEU A 37 17.05 -18.36 -13.57
CA LEU A 37 18.26 -19.02 -13.07
C LEU A 37 19.33 -17.99 -12.71
N ARG A 38 19.64 -17.09 -13.64
CA ARG A 38 20.60 -15.99 -13.38
C ARG A 38 20.18 -15.09 -12.23
N GLY A 39 18.87 -14.89 -12.01
CA GLY A 39 18.35 -14.13 -10.87
C GLY A 39 18.60 -14.83 -9.53
N LEU A 40 18.40 -16.14 -9.45
CA LEU A 40 18.65 -16.96 -8.26
C LEU A 40 20.16 -17.08 -7.98
N GLU A 41 20.96 -17.35 -9.01
CA GLU A 41 22.44 -17.41 -8.91
C GLU A 41 23.00 -16.08 -8.37
N LYS A 42 22.57 -14.95 -8.92
CA LYS A 42 22.99 -13.63 -8.45
C LYS A 42 22.57 -13.36 -7.00
N ARG A 43 21.40 -13.84 -6.57
CA ARG A 43 20.99 -13.74 -5.16
C ARG A 43 21.87 -14.59 -4.26
N LYS A 44 22.19 -15.81 -4.68
CA LYS A 44 23.10 -16.69 -3.95
C LYS A 44 24.47 -16.03 -3.78
N GLU A 45 25.04 -15.47 -4.85
CA GLU A 45 26.30 -14.70 -4.81
C GLU A 45 26.21 -13.52 -3.81
N ASN A 46 25.11 -12.78 -3.82
CA ASN A 46 24.90 -11.65 -2.90
C ASN A 46 24.80 -12.12 -1.43
N LEU A 47 24.18 -13.27 -1.17
CA LEU A 47 24.08 -13.84 0.19
C LEU A 47 25.43 -14.36 0.65
N ASP A 48 26.18 -15.01 -0.23
CA ASP A 48 27.53 -15.48 0.04
C ASP A 48 28.48 -14.32 0.38
N ALA A 49 28.43 -13.24 -0.41
CA ALA A 49 29.18 -12.02 -0.12
C ALA A 49 28.82 -11.43 1.26
N LYS A 50 27.54 -11.42 1.64
CA LYS A 50 27.12 -10.98 2.98
C LYS A 50 27.61 -11.91 4.09
N LEU A 51 27.66 -13.21 3.84
CA LEU A 51 28.22 -14.17 4.80
C LEU A 51 29.72 -13.94 5.01
N HIS A 52 30.48 -13.69 3.93
CA HIS A 52 31.89 -13.36 4.02
C HIS A 52 32.12 -12.04 4.79
N GLU A 53 31.37 -10.96 4.46
CA GLU A 53 31.46 -9.67 5.17
C GLU A 53 31.14 -9.85 6.66
N LEU A 54 30.15 -10.68 6.99
CA LEU A 54 29.79 -10.99 8.36
C LEU A 54 30.90 -11.76 9.07
N GLN A 55 31.54 -12.74 8.39
CA GLN A 55 32.65 -13.50 8.95
C GLN A 55 33.84 -12.60 9.24
N GLU A 56 34.21 -11.72 8.29
CA GLU A 56 35.26 -10.71 8.51
C GLU A 56 34.96 -9.80 9.68
N THR A 57 33.69 -9.40 9.83
CA THR A 57 33.24 -8.57 10.95
C THR A 57 33.36 -9.31 12.28
N ILE A 58 33.04 -10.61 12.33
CA ILE A 58 33.20 -11.46 13.52
C ILE A 58 34.68 -11.58 13.89
N ASP A 59 35.54 -11.85 12.90
CA ASP A 59 36.97 -12.04 13.10
C ASP A 59 37.68 -10.72 13.53
N ALA A 60 37.12 -9.56 13.10
CA ALA A 60 37.62 -8.24 13.45
C ALA A 60 37.10 -7.71 14.79
N GLN A 61 35.96 -8.21 15.29
CA GLN A 61 35.37 -7.77 16.56
C GLN A 61 36.16 -8.33 17.75
N LYS A 62 37.13 -7.54 18.19
CA LYS A 62 37.85 -7.74 19.47
C LYS A 62 37.29 -6.91 20.63
N ASP A 63 36.16 -6.22 20.47
CA ASP A 63 35.65 -5.26 21.45
C ASP A 63 34.47 -5.76 22.27
N ASP A 64 34.46 -5.39 23.54
CA ASP A 64 33.47 -5.57 24.61
C ASP A 64 32.09 -4.92 24.29
N THR A 65 31.60 -4.99 23.06
CA THR A 65 30.24 -4.51 22.76
C THR A 65 29.23 -5.59 23.14
N VAL A 66 28.38 -5.27 24.12
CA VAL A 66 27.26 -6.12 24.52
C VAL A 66 26.38 -6.40 23.30
N ASP A 67 26.28 -7.65 22.91
CA ASP A 67 25.39 -8.08 21.82
C ASP A 67 23.94 -8.27 22.33
N PHE A 68 23.00 -8.44 21.40
CA PHE A 68 21.60 -8.61 21.74
C PHE A 68 21.35 -9.86 22.61
N GLN A 69 22.16 -10.92 22.43
CA GLN A 69 22.04 -12.15 23.21
C GLN A 69 22.45 -11.93 24.66
N GLN A 70 23.53 -11.16 24.90
CA GLN A 70 24.03 -10.83 26.24
C GLN A 70 23.10 -9.89 27.00
N MET A 71 22.27 -9.08 26.30
CA MET A 71 21.29 -8.20 26.93
C MET A 71 20.19 -8.94 27.70
N GLY A 72 20.03 -10.23 27.53
CA GLY A 72 19.08 -11.06 28.29
C GLY A 72 17.61 -10.76 27.99
N ILE A 73 17.30 -10.13 26.84
CA ILE A 73 15.93 -9.79 26.47
C ILE A 73 15.14 -11.06 26.15
N ASP A 74 14.00 -11.26 26.82
CA ASP A 74 13.17 -12.44 26.68
C ASP A 74 11.99 -12.25 25.71
N HIS A 75 11.58 -11.01 25.48
CA HIS A 75 10.42 -10.70 24.65
C HIS A 75 10.50 -9.29 24.05
N LEU A 76 10.00 -9.15 22.82
CA LEU A 76 9.92 -7.88 22.12
C LEU A 76 8.46 -7.48 21.88
N PHE A 77 8.09 -6.26 22.24
CA PHE A 77 6.85 -5.64 21.80
C PHE A 77 7.15 -4.71 20.63
N VAL A 78 6.58 -5.02 19.46
CA VAL A 78 6.85 -4.30 18.23
C VAL A 78 5.61 -3.53 17.83
N ASP A 79 5.59 -2.23 18.15
CA ASP A 79 4.52 -1.32 17.74
C ASP A 79 4.65 -0.96 16.26
N GLU A 80 3.50 -0.76 15.61
CA GLU A 80 3.40 -0.53 14.16
C GLU A 80 4.19 -1.57 13.36
N SER A 81 4.02 -2.85 13.70
CA SER A 81 4.77 -3.99 13.14
C SER A 81 4.66 -4.12 11.63
N HIS A 82 3.63 -3.53 11.01
CA HIS A 82 3.50 -3.45 9.56
C HIS A 82 4.67 -2.71 8.88
N ASN A 83 5.46 -1.91 9.61
CA ASN A 83 6.68 -1.30 9.11
C ASN A 83 7.84 -2.29 8.86
N PHE A 84 7.74 -3.49 9.40
CA PHE A 84 8.75 -4.57 9.28
C PHE A 84 8.32 -5.70 8.34
N LYS A 85 7.23 -5.53 7.62
CA LYS A 85 6.69 -6.56 6.71
C LYS A 85 7.56 -6.84 5.48
N ASN A 86 8.47 -5.94 5.10
CA ASN A 86 9.38 -6.15 3.99
C ASN A 86 10.58 -6.99 4.43
N LEU A 87 10.32 -8.25 4.75
CA LEU A 87 11.31 -9.25 5.11
C LEU A 87 11.80 -9.97 3.85
N MET A 88 13.06 -10.37 3.84
CA MET A 88 13.65 -11.16 2.76
C MET A 88 12.98 -12.55 2.68
N PHE A 89 12.73 -13.01 1.47
CA PHE A 89 12.29 -14.36 1.18
C PHE A 89 12.77 -14.79 -0.22
N ASN A 90 12.89 -16.08 -0.42
CA ASN A 90 13.25 -16.63 -1.71
C ASN A 90 12.02 -17.22 -2.39
N THR A 91 11.94 -17.10 -3.70
CA THR A 91 10.89 -17.69 -4.51
C THR A 91 11.36 -17.94 -5.93
N ARG A 92 10.90 -19.05 -6.51
CA ARG A 92 11.06 -19.37 -7.93
C ARG A 92 10.15 -18.54 -8.83
N HIS A 93 9.22 -17.78 -8.24
CA HIS A 93 8.28 -16.97 -8.97
C HIS A 93 8.86 -15.59 -9.20
N SER A 94 9.26 -15.31 -10.42
CA SER A 94 9.73 -14.00 -10.83
C SER A 94 8.57 -13.20 -11.43
N ARG A 95 8.51 -11.91 -11.14
CA ARG A 95 7.47 -10.98 -11.65
C ARG A 95 6.03 -11.38 -11.29
N VAL A 96 5.83 -11.98 -10.13
CA VAL A 96 4.47 -12.23 -9.64
C VAL A 96 3.96 -10.94 -9.00
N SER A 97 2.89 -10.38 -9.55
CA SER A 97 2.23 -9.21 -8.97
C SER A 97 1.75 -9.52 -7.54
N GLY A 98 1.95 -8.59 -6.61
CA GLY A 98 1.58 -8.77 -5.19
C GLY A 98 2.72 -9.28 -4.31
N LEU A 99 3.83 -9.77 -4.88
CA LEU A 99 5.05 -9.99 -4.12
C LEU A 99 5.82 -8.67 -4.00
N GLY A 100 6.14 -8.29 -2.78
CA GLY A 100 7.03 -7.16 -2.52
C GLY A 100 8.47 -7.43 -2.96
N ASN A 101 9.39 -6.52 -2.60
CA ASN A 101 10.81 -6.72 -2.86
C ASN A 101 11.31 -7.95 -2.09
N THR A 102 11.79 -8.95 -2.84
CA THR A 102 12.33 -10.21 -2.28
C THR A 102 13.62 -10.00 -1.49
N ASP A 103 14.37 -8.92 -1.74
CA ASP A 103 15.62 -8.61 -1.02
C ASP A 103 15.37 -8.14 0.41
N GLY A 104 14.12 -7.73 0.73
CA GLY A 104 13.76 -7.26 2.04
C GLY A 104 14.39 -5.92 2.43
N SER A 105 14.22 -5.54 3.69
CA SER A 105 14.82 -4.33 4.25
C SER A 105 15.76 -4.67 5.41
N LYS A 106 16.85 -3.90 5.57
CA LYS A 106 17.80 -4.09 6.68
C LYS A 106 17.12 -4.07 8.05
N LYS A 107 16.12 -3.19 8.25
CA LYS A 107 15.38 -3.09 9.52
C LYS A 107 14.55 -4.35 9.81
N ALA A 108 13.91 -4.94 8.79
CA ALA A 108 13.13 -6.15 8.95
C ALA A 108 14.03 -7.36 9.25
N MET A 109 15.17 -7.46 8.57
CA MET A 109 16.17 -8.50 8.86
C MET A 109 16.74 -8.37 10.27
N ASN A 110 17.06 -7.16 10.74
CA ASN A 110 17.54 -6.95 12.10
C ASN A 110 16.50 -7.37 13.16
N LEU A 111 15.21 -7.12 12.90
CA LEU A 111 14.14 -7.59 13.77
C LEU A 111 14.04 -9.12 13.76
N LEU A 112 14.17 -9.75 12.58
CA LEU A 112 14.15 -11.21 12.47
C LEU A 112 15.30 -11.83 13.29
N TYR A 113 16.51 -11.31 13.18
CA TYR A 113 17.67 -11.78 13.94
C TYR A 113 17.42 -11.70 15.47
N ALA A 114 16.87 -10.57 15.93
CA ALA A 114 16.54 -10.40 17.34
C ALA A 114 15.50 -11.44 17.81
N ILE A 115 14.41 -11.61 17.04
CA ILE A 115 13.35 -12.60 17.37
C ILE A 115 13.91 -14.03 17.36
N ARG A 116 14.74 -14.39 16.35
CA ARG A 116 15.35 -15.72 16.28
C ARG A 116 16.27 -16.00 17.45
N THR A 117 17.06 -15.02 17.90
CA THR A 117 17.91 -15.14 19.08
C THR A 117 17.08 -15.54 20.32
N ILE A 118 15.91 -14.90 20.51
CA ILE A 118 15.01 -15.22 21.63
C ILE A 118 14.39 -16.62 21.44
N GLN A 119 13.91 -16.93 20.24
CA GLN A 119 13.28 -18.22 19.91
C GLN A 119 14.24 -19.40 20.08
N GLN A 120 15.50 -19.24 19.68
CA GLN A 120 16.55 -20.26 19.90
C GLN A 120 16.81 -20.49 21.38
N ARG A 121 16.95 -19.41 22.16
CA ARG A 121 17.18 -19.51 23.61
C ARG A 121 16.04 -20.17 24.35
N THR A 122 14.79 -19.85 23.97
CA THR A 122 13.59 -20.39 24.64
C THR A 122 13.16 -21.75 24.11
N GLY A 123 13.65 -22.15 22.95
CA GLY A 123 13.22 -23.37 22.26
C GLY A 123 11.78 -23.31 21.72
N ARG A 124 11.14 -22.13 21.65
CA ARG A 124 9.73 -21.94 21.28
C ARG A 124 9.60 -20.87 20.21
N ASP A 125 8.47 -20.85 19.50
CA ASP A 125 8.11 -19.78 18.55
C ASP A 125 7.72 -18.45 19.25
N LEU A 126 7.79 -18.40 20.55
CA LEU A 126 7.55 -17.22 21.37
C LEU A 126 8.80 -16.33 21.41
N GLY A 127 8.63 -15.02 21.44
CA GLY A 127 9.74 -14.07 21.51
C GLY A 127 9.35 -12.67 21.09
N ALA A 128 8.21 -12.50 20.44
CA ALA A 128 7.71 -11.19 20.05
C ALA A 128 6.19 -11.11 20.09
N THR A 129 5.67 -9.94 20.42
CA THR A 129 4.28 -9.55 20.23
C THR A 129 4.24 -8.39 19.25
N PHE A 130 3.58 -8.60 18.13
CA PHE A 130 3.38 -7.58 17.11
C PHE A 130 2.09 -6.81 17.38
N LEU A 131 2.20 -5.49 17.46
CA LEU A 131 1.09 -4.57 17.64
C LEU A 131 0.88 -3.81 16.33
N SER A 132 -0.31 -3.90 15.76
CA SER A 132 -0.64 -3.17 14.54
C SER A 132 -2.16 -3.07 14.38
N GLY A 133 -2.65 -1.91 13.97
CA GLY A 133 -4.03 -1.75 13.46
C GLY A 133 -4.24 -2.51 12.15
N THR A 134 -3.16 -2.77 11.41
CA THR A 134 -3.19 -3.31 10.05
C THR A 134 -2.16 -4.41 9.85
N THR A 135 -2.51 -5.61 10.22
CA THR A 135 -1.61 -6.77 10.08
C THR A 135 -1.39 -7.15 8.61
N ILE A 136 -2.41 -6.98 7.79
CA ILE A 136 -2.38 -7.23 6.34
C ILE A 136 -2.67 -5.90 5.65
N ALA A 137 -1.66 -5.35 4.98
CA ALA A 137 -1.76 -4.02 4.39
C ALA A 137 -2.16 -4.05 2.90
N ASN A 138 -1.76 -5.07 2.15
CA ASN A 138 -1.93 -5.11 0.70
C ASN A 138 -2.31 -6.49 0.15
N SER A 139 -1.67 -7.57 0.61
CA SER A 139 -1.86 -8.92 0.08
C SER A 139 -1.76 -9.97 1.18
N LEU A 140 -2.48 -11.09 1.00
CA LEU A 140 -2.35 -12.26 1.89
C LEU A 140 -0.95 -12.91 1.85
N THR A 141 -0.15 -12.64 0.82
CA THR A 141 1.26 -13.06 0.80
C THR A 141 2.05 -12.50 2.00
N GLU A 142 1.64 -11.35 2.53
CA GLU A 142 2.23 -10.75 3.73
C GLU A 142 2.08 -11.66 4.97
N LEU A 143 1.06 -12.53 5.01
CA LEU A 143 0.87 -13.49 6.10
C LEU A 143 2.02 -14.49 6.20
N TYR A 144 2.57 -14.95 5.08
CA TYR A 144 3.75 -15.80 5.11
C TYR A 144 4.92 -15.12 5.84
N LEU A 145 5.16 -13.85 5.55
CA LEU A 145 6.25 -13.10 6.19
C LEU A 145 5.98 -12.89 7.69
N LEU A 146 4.72 -12.69 8.07
CA LEU A 146 4.32 -12.64 9.47
C LEU A 146 4.59 -13.98 10.18
N PHE A 147 4.20 -15.11 9.56
CA PHE A 147 4.45 -16.44 10.09
C PHE A 147 5.94 -16.76 10.13
N LYS A 148 6.71 -16.30 9.17
CA LYS A 148 8.18 -16.41 9.18
C LYS A 148 8.81 -15.77 10.42
N TYR A 149 8.22 -14.68 10.94
CA TYR A 149 8.65 -14.10 12.22
C TYR A 149 8.16 -14.91 13.42
N LEU A 150 6.89 -15.27 13.47
CA LEU A 150 6.19 -15.66 14.69
C LEU A 150 5.95 -17.17 14.81
N ARG A 151 5.99 -17.93 13.71
CA ARG A 151 5.64 -19.37 13.67
C ARG A 151 6.62 -20.23 12.83
N PRO A 152 7.94 -20.05 12.92
CA PRO A 152 8.87 -20.80 12.06
C PRO A 152 8.78 -22.30 12.25
N LYS A 153 8.72 -22.79 13.49
CA LYS A 153 8.60 -24.23 13.79
C LYS A 153 7.27 -24.82 13.35
N GLU A 154 6.21 -24.02 13.38
CA GLU A 154 4.90 -24.46 12.91
C GLU A 154 4.86 -24.54 11.38
N LEU A 155 5.53 -23.61 10.68
CA LEU A 155 5.72 -23.69 9.22
C LEU A 155 6.51 -24.96 8.85
N GLU A 156 7.57 -25.28 9.57
CA GLU A 156 8.34 -26.53 9.40
C GLU A 156 7.49 -27.78 9.67
N ARG A 157 6.70 -27.78 10.76
CA ARG A 157 5.83 -28.90 11.13
C ARG A 157 4.76 -29.21 10.07
N GLN A 158 4.33 -28.20 9.32
CA GLN A 158 3.33 -28.33 8.25
C GLN A 158 3.93 -28.52 6.86
N ASP A 159 5.25 -28.69 6.76
CA ASP A 159 5.99 -28.84 5.49
C ASP A 159 5.83 -27.63 4.53
N ILE A 160 5.68 -26.42 5.11
CA ILE A 160 5.55 -25.15 4.36
C ILE A 160 6.57 -24.10 4.84
N PRO A 161 7.85 -24.44 5.05
CA PRO A 161 8.83 -23.51 5.65
C PRO A 161 9.23 -22.38 4.71
N CYS A 162 9.20 -22.59 3.40
CA CYS A 162 9.54 -21.58 2.39
C CYS A 162 8.29 -20.98 1.75
N PHE A 163 8.46 -19.81 1.11
CA PHE A 163 7.35 -19.11 0.47
C PHE A 163 6.65 -19.95 -0.61
N ASP A 164 7.42 -20.67 -1.43
CA ASP A 164 6.88 -21.46 -2.54
C ASP A 164 6.03 -22.64 -2.06
N ALA A 165 6.43 -23.30 -0.98
CA ALA A 165 5.64 -24.36 -0.35
C ALA A 165 4.34 -23.80 0.26
N TRP A 166 4.42 -22.67 0.98
CA TRP A 166 3.26 -21.99 1.52
C TRP A 166 2.29 -21.54 0.41
N ALA A 167 2.82 -20.93 -0.66
CA ALA A 167 2.03 -20.46 -1.79
C ALA A 167 1.35 -21.63 -2.53
N ALA A 168 2.00 -22.78 -2.65
CA ALA A 168 1.41 -23.97 -3.26
C ALA A 168 0.18 -24.48 -2.50
N VAL A 169 0.12 -24.24 -1.18
CA VAL A 169 -1.02 -24.65 -0.32
C VAL A 169 -2.14 -23.61 -0.33
N PHE A 170 -1.82 -22.32 -0.25
CA PHE A 170 -2.78 -21.26 0.04
C PHE A 170 -3.03 -20.29 -1.11
N ALA A 171 -2.19 -20.27 -2.14
CA ALA A 171 -2.30 -19.33 -3.24
C ALA A 171 -2.44 -20.04 -4.58
N GLN A 172 -3.25 -19.50 -5.48
CA GLN A 172 -3.41 -19.98 -6.84
C GLN A 172 -2.94 -18.92 -7.82
N LYS A 173 -2.01 -19.31 -8.67
CA LYS A 173 -1.59 -18.49 -9.80
C LYS A 173 -2.66 -18.45 -10.86
N THR A 174 -2.77 -17.32 -11.52
CA THR A 174 -3.47 -17.17 -12.79
C THR A 174 -2.51 -16.57 -13.80
N SER A 175 -2.50 -17.13 -14.98
CA SER A 175 -1.89 -16.50 -16.15
C SER A 175 -2.92 -15.55 -16.73
N GLU A 176 -2.65 -14.25 -16.64
CA GLU A 176 -3.47 -13.23 -17.29
C GLU A 176 -2.73 -12.77 -18.55
N PHE A 177 -3.46 -12.78 -19.67
CA PHE A 177 -2.94 -12.23 -20.90
C PHE A 177 -3.15 -10.72 -20.88
N GLU A 178 -2.05 -9.98 -21.00
CA GLU A 178 -2.06 -8.54 -21.15
C GLU A 178 -1.56 -8.19 -22.55
N PHE A 179 -2.11 -7.11 -23.10
CA PHE A 179 -1.50 -6.55 -24.30
C PHE A 179 -0.26 -5.76 -23.90
N SER A 180 0.87 -6.09 -24.51
CA SER A 180 2.05 -5.25 -24.43
C SER A 180 1.80 -3.92 -25.13
N VAL A 181 2.69 -2.97 -24.94
CA VAL A 181 2.68 -1.67 -25.64
C VAL A 181 2.73 -1.84 -27.15
N THR A 182 3.31 -2.95 -27.62
CA THR A 182 3.40 -3.33 -29.04
C THR A 182 2.20 -4.09 -29.54
N ASN A 183 1.11 -4.13 -28.76
CA ASN A 183 -0.11 -4.87 -29.08
C ASN A 183 0.08 -6.40 -29.17
N GLU A 184 1.16 -6.91 -28.59
CA GLU A 184 1.41 -8.34 -28.45
C GLU A 184 0.75 -8.88 -27.19
N VAL A 185 0.20 -10.07 -27.27
CA VAL A 185 -0.36 -10.76 -26.09
C VAL A 185 0.79 -11.32 -25.28
N ILE A 186 1.02 -10.75 -24.09
CA ILE A 186 1.99 -11.25 -23.10
C ILE A 186 1.24 -11.94 -21.97
N SER A 187 1.73 -13.10 -21.56
CA SER A 187 1.22 -13.79 -20.37
C SER A 187 1.95 -13.30 -19.14
N LYS A 188 1.21 -12.82 -18.15
CA LYS A 188 1.73 -12.50 -16.81
C LYS A 188 1.13 -13.41 -15.78
N GLU A 189 1.98 -14.11 -15.05
CA GLU A 189 1.54 -14.90 -13.90
C GLU A 189 1.37 -14.01 -12.66
N ARG A 190 0.23 -14.18 -11.97
CA ARG A 190 -0.08 -13.45 -10.74
C ARG A 190 -0.65 -14.40 -9.69
N PHE A 191 -0.27 -14.22 -8.44
CA PHE A 191 -1.02 -14.77 -7.31
C PHE A 191 -2.24 -13.87 -7.11
N ARG A 192 -3.37 -14.32 -7.61
CA ARG A 192 -4.62 -13.56 -7.54
C ARG A 192 -5.62 -14.20 -6.60
N TYR A 193 -5.64 -15.51 -6.59
CA TYR A 193 -6.60 -16.23 -5.77
C TYR A 193 -5.91 -16.88 -4.58
N PHE A 194 -6.55 -16.74 -3.43
CA PHE A 194 -6.21 -17.52 -2.25
C PHE A 194 -7.23 -18.63 -2.09
N ILE A 195 -6.74 -19.82 -1.80
CA ILE A 195 -7.51 -21.06 -1.59
C ILE A 195 -7.31 -21.53 -0.17
N LYS A 196 -8.19 -22.43 0.32
CA LYS A 196 -8.16 -22.89 1.71
C LYS A 196 -8.17 -21.72 2.71
N VAL A 197 -8.94 -20.69 2.39
CA VAL A 197 -8.96 -19.47 3.18
C VAL A 197 -9.42 -19.69 4.62
N PRO A 198 -10.40 -20.58 4.93
CA PRO A 198 -10.73 -20.90 6.31
C PRO A 198 -9.57 -21.50 7.10
N GLU A 199 -8.79 -22.40 6.49
CA GLU A 199 -7.61 -23.03 7.10
C GLU A 199 -6.51 -21.99 7.37
N LEU A 200 -6.28 -21.07 6.40
CA LEU A 200 -5.35 -19.95 6.57
C LEU A 200 -5.80 -19.01 7.70
N ALA A 201 -7.10 -18.72 7.79
CA ALA A 201 -7.67 -17.91 8.84
C ALA A 201 -7.52 -18.58 10.22
N MET A 202 -7.72 -19.89 10.33
CA MET A 202 -7.48 -20.62 11.57
C MET A 202 -6.01 -20.50 11.98
N PHE A 203 -5.08 -20.74 11.07
CA PHE A 203 -3.65 -20.63 11.30
C PHE A 203 -3.22 -19.24 11.79
N TYR A 204 -3.86 -18.18 11.23
CA TYR A 204 -3.65 -16.79 11.65
C TYR A 204 -4.27 -16.51 13.02
N ASN A 205 -5.51 -16.95 13.26
CA ASN A 205 -6.25 -16.64 14.49
C ASN A 205 -5.73 -17.37 15.73
N GLU A 206 -4.98 -18.47 15.57
CA GLU A 206 -4.32 -19.15 16.70
C GLU A 206 -3.32 -18.25 17.44
N ILE A 207 -2.71 -17.28 16.74
CA ILE A 207 -1.70 -16.37 17.30
C ILE A 207 -2.15 -14.91 17.36
N THR A 208 -3.42 -14.63 17.02
CA THR A 208 -3.92 -13.27 16.89
C THR A 208 -5.07 -13.00 17.84
N ASP A 209 -4.98 -11.92 18.60
CA ASP A 209 -6.12 -11.33 19.33
C ASP A 209 -6.55 -10.05 18.61
N TYR A 210 -7.66 -10.11 17.89
CA TYR A 210 -8.21 -9.00 17.16
C TYR A 210 -9.36 -8.34 17.94
N ARG A 211 -9.21 -7.04 18.23
CA ARG A 211 -10.22 -6.26 18.93
C ARG A 211 -10.50 -4.96 18.18
N THR A 212 -11.76 -4.66 18.00
CA THR A 212 -12.20 -3.36 17.50
C THR A 212 -12.41 -2.37 18.65
N ALA A 213 -12.49 -1.07 18.34
CA ALA A 213 -12.82 -0.07 19.35
C ALA A 213 -14.19 -0.32 20.03
N ALA A 214 -15.13 -0.93 19.30
CA ALA A 214 -16.43 -1.31 19.84
C ALA A 214 -16.31 -2.47 20.82
N ASP A 215 -15.47 -3.48 20.53
CA ASP A 215 -15.26 -4.65 21.41
C ASP A 215 -14.69 -4.27 22.78
N VAL A 216 -13.89 -3.19 22.83
CA VAL A 216 -13.24 -2.71 24.07
C VAL A 216 -13.90 -1.46 24.64
N GLY A 217 -15.05 -1.03 24.10
CA GLY A 217 -15.83 0.10 24.61
C GLY A 217 -15.11 1.45 24.56
N ILE A 218 -14.23 1.67 23.58
CA ILE A 218 -13.54 2.95 23.41
C ILE A 218 -14.53 3.98 22.91
N ASP A 219 -14.77 5.02 23.73
CA ASP A 219 -15.56 6.19 23.36
C ASP A 219 -14.76 7.04 22.35
N ARG A 220 -15.11 6.92 21.08
CA ARG A 220 -14.56 7.71 19.97
C ARG A 220 -15.69 8.16 19.04
N PRO A 221 -15.51 9.28 18.32
CA PRO A 221 -16.48 9.69 17.32
C PRO A 221 -16.67 8.64 16.22
N GLU A 222 -17.91 8.54 15.75
CA GLU A 222 -18.21 7.82 14.51
C GLU A 222 -17.68 8.59 13.30
N LEU A 223 -17.28 7.86 12.27
CA LEU A 223 -16.92 8.44 10.99
C LEU A 223 -18.19 8.52 10.11
N ASP A 224 -18.52 9.74 9.69
CA ASP A 224 -19.58 9.99 8.72
C ASP A 224 -18.95 10.23 7.34
N GLU A 225 -18.75 9.12 6.60
CA GLU A 225 -18.12 9.16 5.28
C GLU A 225 -19.11 9.62 4.20
N GLU A 226 -18.66 10.52 3.35
CA GLU A 226 -19.41 11.00 2.19
C GLU A 226 -18.53 10.99 0.94
N LEU A 227 -19.01 10.27 -0.09
CA LEU A 227 -18.41 10.30 -1.41
C LEU A 227 -18.85 11.56 -2.15
N CYS A 228 -17.94 12.53 -2.29
CA CYS A 228 -18.15 13.72 -3.10
C CYS A 228 -17.83 13.40 -4.58
N GLN A 229 -18.88 13.06 -5.33
CA GLN A 229 -18.78 12.79 -6.75
C GLN A 229 -18.67 14.10 -7.53
N ILE A 230 -17.63 14.21 -8.37
CA ILE A 230 -17.33 15.40 -9.16
C ILE A 230 -17.45 15.03 -10.65
N PRO A 231 -18.30 15.71 -11.42
CA PRO A 231 -18.34 15.54 -12.87
C PRO A 231 -16.97 15.89 -13.50
N MET A 232 -16.61 15.16 -14.55
CA MET A 232 -15.40 15.47 -15.32
C MET A 232 -15.59 16.80 -16.06
N THR A 233 -14.55 17.62 -16.08
CA THR A 233 -14.54 18.86 -16.88
C THR A 233 -14.22 18.55 -18.36
N ASP A 234 -14.52 19.49 -19.26
CA ASP A 234 -14.23 19.32 -20.71
C ASP A 234 -12.73 19.11 -20.97
N ASP A 235 -11.86 19.83 -20.26
CA ASP A 235 -10.40 19.66 -20.34
C ASP A 235 -9.96 18.27 -19.88
N GLN A 236 -10.56 17.76 -18.80
CA GLN A 236 -10.29 16.41 -18.32
C GLN A 236 -10.73 15.35 -19.33
N GLN A 237 -11.91 15.51 -19.93
CA GLN A 237 -12.39 14.60 -20.96
C GLN A 237 -11.48 14.64 -22.20
N ALA A 238 -11.13 15.82 -22.69
CA ALA A 238 -10.26 15.99 -23.85
C ALA A 238 -8.86 15.38 -23.64
N PHE A 239 -8.30 15.55 -22.44
CA PHE A 239 -7.01 14.91 -22.12
C PHE A 239 -7.14 13.40 -21.93
N LEU A 240 -8.25 12.92 -21.37
CA LEU A 240 -8.51 11.50 -21.22
C LEU A 240 -8.55 10.79 -22.57
N ASP A 241 -9.18 11.42 -23.60
CA ASP A 241 -9.22 10.88 -24.95
C ASP A 241 -7.79 10.80 -25.56
N LYS A 242 -6.95 11.78 -25.31
CA LYS A 242 -5.52 11.74 -25.69
C LYS A 242 -4.76 10.66 -24.92
N LEU A 243 -5.05 10.48 -23.63
CA LEU A 243 -4.41 9.46 -22.81
C LEU A 243 -4.81 8.03 -23.27
N VAL A 244 -6.05 7.86 -23.78
CA VAL A 244 -6.49 6.62 -24.43
C VAL A 244 -5.67 6.34 -25.68
N LEU A 245 -5.43 7.35 -26.52
CA LEU A 245 -4.58 7.22 -27.71
C LEU A 245 -3.13 6.88 -27.30
N PHE A 246 -2.59 7.58 -26.31
CA PHE A 246 -1.26 7.28 -25.77
C PHE A 246 -1.15 5.83 -25.29
N ALA A 247 -2.13 5.35 -24.53
CA ALA A 247 -2.12 3.98 -24.02
C ALA A 247 -2.19 2.91 -25.14
N LYS A 248 -2.79 3.27 -26.30
CA LYS A 248 -2.91 2.37 -27.47
C LYS A 248 -1.67 2.39 -28.37
N THR A 249 -1.07 3.55 -28.54
CA THR A 249 0.00 3.76 -29.56
C THR A 249 1.39 3.81 -28.94
N GLY A 250 1.50 4.17 -27.65
CA GLY A 250 2.76 4.49 -27.01
C GLY A 250 3.36 5.85 -27.44
N ASP A 251 2.67 6.62 -28.27
CA ASP A 251 3.14 7.87 -28.82
C ASP A 251 3.10 8.99 -27.76
N PRO A 252 4.27 9.51 -27.32
CA PRO A 252 4.36 10.50 -26.25
C PRO A 252 3.76 11.86 -26.63
N GLU A 253 3.57 12.19 -27.91
CA GLU A 253 2.96 13.46 -28.34
C GLU A 253 1.55 13.62 -27.78
N HIS A 254 0.79 12.53 -27.62
CA HIS A 254 -0.55 12.55 -27.03
C HIS A 254 -0.58 13.06 -25.58
N ILE A 255 0.52 12.91 -24.83
CA ILE A 255 0.64 13.40 -23.45
C ILE A 255 1.49 14.69 -23.37
N GLY A 256 1.81 15.31 -24.54
CA GLY A 256 2.59 16.54 -24.62
C GLY A 256 4.08 16.37 -24.34
N ARG A 257 4.65 15.19 -24.63
CA ARG A 257 6.09 14.89 -24.50
C ARG A 257 6.68 14.62 -25.89
N ALA A 258 7.97 14.90 -26.04
CA ALA A 258 8.69 14.63 -27.27
C ALA A 258 9.13 13.16 -27.37
N ASP A 259 9.54 12.57 -26.23
CA ASP A 259 10.07 11.20 -26.17
C ASP A 259 9.78 10.52 -24.83
N LEU A 260 10.03 9.21 -24.77
CA LEU A 260 10.01 8.39 -23.58
C LEU A 260 11.38 7.71 -23.42
N SER A 261 11.83 7.56 -22.18
CA SER A 261 12.98 6.71 -21.87
C SER A 261 12.63 5.24 -22.05
N ASP A 262 13.65 4.37 -22.27
CA ASP A 262 13.46 2.91 -22.39
C ASP A 262 12.72 2.29 -21.18
N GLY A 263 12.95 2.85 -19.98
CA GLY A 263 12.25 2.45 -18.77
C GLY A 263 10.77 2.80 -18.81
N GLU A 264 10.40 3.98 -19.29
CA GLU A 264 9.02 4.44 -19.42
C GLU A 264 8.26 3.68 -20.50
N VAL A 265 8.92 3.35 -21.62
CA VAL A 265 8.34 2.48 -22.65
C VAL A 265 7.95 1.12 -22.07
N LYS A 266 8.84 0.51 -21.26
CA LYS A 266 8.55 -0.77 -20.58
C LYS A 266 7.48 -0.65 -19.50
N ALA A 267 7.27 0.53 -18.96
CA ALA A 267 6.33 0.85 -17.88
C ALA A 267 5.16 1.73 -18.35
N LEU A 268 4.75 1.64 -19.61
CA LEU A 268 3.75 2.52 -20.24
C LEU A 268 2.47 2.63 -19.39
N MET A 269 1.91 1.51 -18.95
CA MET A 269 0.67 1.53 -18.17
C MET A 269 0.84 2.14 -16.78
N LEU A 270 2.03 2.11 -16.20
CA LEU A 270 2.34 2.85 -14.98
C LEU A 270 2.33 4.36 -15.26
N LEU A 271 2.88 4.78 -16.41
CA LEU A 271 2.83 6.18 -16.85
C LEU A 271 1.39 6.65 -17.11
N VAL A 272 0.58 5.84 -17.79
CA VAL A 272 -0.86 6.09 -17.99
C VAL A 272 -1.59 6.24 -16.65
N THR A 273 -1.29 5.37 -15.69
CA THR A 273 -1.85 5.44 -14.33
C THR A 273 -1.45 6.73 -13.61
N MET A 274 -0.19 7.15 -13.75
CA MET A 274 0.30 8.41 -13.18
C MET A 274 -0.42 9.63 -13.78
N TYR A 275 -0.58 9.70 -15.10
CA TYR A 275 -1.33 10.77 -15.75
C TYR A 275 -2.82 10.75 -15.40
N SER A 276 -3.42 9.55 -15.26
CA SER A 276 -4.81 9.41 -14.80
C SER A 276 -5.01 9.95 -13.38
N ASN A 277 -4.05 9.73 -12.47
CA ASN A 277 -4.08 10.32 -11.12
C ASN A 277 -3.95 11.86 -11.16
N LYS A 278 -3.07 12.40 -12.00
CA LYS A 278 -2.92 13.85 -12.18
C LYS A 278 -4.19 14.47 -12.75
N LEU A 279 -4.75 13.86 -13.79
CA LEU A 279 -6.00 14.27 -14.43
C LEU A 279 -7.14 14.35 -13.41
N SER A 280 -7.30 13.35 -12.58
CA SER A 280 -8.38 13.33 -11.59
C SER A 280 -8.18 14.34 -10.46
N LEU A 281 -6.94 14.71 -10.13
CA LEU A 281 -6.65 15.64 -9.06
C LEU A 281 -6.75 17.10 -9.53
N ASP A 282 -5.92 17.47 -10.52
CA ASP A 282 -5.93 18.81 -11.14
C ASP A 282 -5.16 18.80 -12.47
N MET A 283 -5.75 19.36 -13.52
CA MET A 283 -5.17 19.40 -14.86
C MET A 283 -3.85 20.19 -14.92
N ARG A 284 -3.65 21.14 -14.03
CA ARG A 284 -2.41 21.93 -13.93
C ARG A 284 -1.20 21.12 -13.48
N LEU A 285 -1.41 19.89 -12.94
CA LEU A 285 -0.35 18.90 -12.70
C LEU A 285 0.19 18.25 -13.99
N ILE A 286 -0.58 18.33 -15.06
CA ILE A 286 -0.20 17.83 -16.39
C ILE A 286 0.52 18.94 -17.14
N SER A 287 -0.10 20.11 -17.22
CA SER A 287 0.48 21.31 -17.85
C SER A 287 -0.02 22.57 -17.15
N PRO A 288 0.87 23.53 -16.85
CA PRO A 288 0.47 24.82 -16.30
C PRO A 288 -0.36 25.68 -17.28
N ALA A 289 -0.48 25.28 -18.54
CA ALA A 289 -1.32 25.93 -19.53
C ALA A 289 -2.82 25.71 -19.31
N TYR A 290 -3.22 24.71 -18.53
CA TYR A 290 -4.63 24.50 -18.17
C TYR A 290 -5.11 25.56 -17.19
N ALA A 291 -6.32 26.09 -17.44
CA ALA A 291 -6.94 27.05 -16.55
C ALA A 291 -7.50 26.37 -15.26
N ASP A 292 -7.71 27.20 -14.24
CA ASP A 292 -8.49 26.78 -13.07
C ASP A 292 -9.95 26.53 -13.47
N SER A 293 -10.54 25.49 -12.93
CA SER A 293 -11.95 25.17 -13.16
C SER A 293 -12.73 25.23 -11.83
N PRO A 294 -13.87 25.96 -11.78
CA PRO A 294 -14.68 26.02 -10.57
C PRO A 294 -15.31 24.68 -10.19
N GLY A 295 -15.36 23.72 -11.13
CA GLY A 295 -15.88 22.37 -10.91
C GLY A 295 -14.83 21.33 -10.49
N ASN A 296 -13.54 21.69 -10.40
CA ASN A 296 -12.47 20.73 -10.07
C ASN A 296 -12.44 20.37 -8.57
N LYS A 297 -11.65 19.35 -8.21
CA LYS A 297 -11.49 18.89 -6.82
C LYS A 297 -11.01 20.01 -5.89
N ALA A 298 -10.09 20.85 -6.35
CA ALA A 298 -9.54 21.93 -5.53
C ALA A 298 -10.62 22.94 -5.13
N SER A 299 -11.45 23.36 -6.09
CA SER A 299 -12.56 24.28 -5.84
C SER A 299 -13.65 23.65 -4.96
N ARG A 300 -14.03 22.40 -5.24
CA ARG A 300 -15.04 21.69 -4.45
C ARG A 300 -14.60 21.43 -3.02
N SER A 301 -13.35 21.06 -2.83
CA SER A 301 -12.80 20.85 -1.48
C SER A 301 -12.69 22.17 -0.70
N ALA A 302 -12.26 23.25 -1.36
CA ALA A 302 -12.21 24.57 -0.72
C ALA A 302 -13.59 25.02 -0.23
N ALA A 303 -14.65 24.81 -1.02
CA ALA A 303 -16.02 25.13 -0.61
C ALA A 303 -16.47 24.31 0.62
N ASN A 304 -16.23 23.00 0.62
CA ASN A 304 -16.59 22.14 1.76
C ASN A 304 -15.76 22.48 3.01
N ILE A 305 -14.48 22.79 2.87
CA ILE A 305 -13.62 23.23 3.99
C ILE A 305 -14.15 24.53 4.56
N ALA A 306 -14.52 25.51 3.71
CA ALA A 306 -15.05 26.80 4.14
C ALA A 306 -16.40 26.68 4.82
N GLU A 307 -17.26 25.74 4.38
CA GLU A 307 -18.53 25.44 5.03
C GLU A 307 -18.33 24.95 6.47
N TYR A 308 -17.46 23.94 6.67
CA TYR A 308 -17.17 23.40 8.01
C TYR A 308 -16.39 24.38 8.89
N TYR A 309 -15.55 25.23 8.30
CA TYR A 309 -14.86 26.31 8.99
C TYR A 309 -15.85 27.26 9.64
N ARG A 310 -16.87 27.72 8.89
CA ARG A 310 -17.92 28.64 9.39
C ARG A 310 -18.89 27.93 10.35
N ARG A 311 -19.30 26.70 10.04
CA ARG A 311 -20.22 25.91 10.87
C ARG A 311 -19.74 25.72 12.31
N TYR A 312 -18.43 25.55 12.49
CA TYR A 312 -17.80 25.34 13.80
C TYR A 312 -16.85 26.46 14.19
N GLU A 313 -17.20 27.71 13.88
CA GLU A 313 -16.36 28.88 14.16
C GLU A 313 -16.25 29.13 15.65
N ASP A 314 -17.35 29.12 16.38
CA ASP A 314 -17.39 29.35 17.84
C ASP A 314 -16.59 28.29 18.61
N GLN A 315 -16.65 27.03 18.14
CA GLN A 315 -15.93 25.92 18.75
C GLN A 315 -14.49 25.82 18.31
N LYS A 316 -14.03 26.67 17.39
CA LYS A 316 -12.71 26.55 16.76
C LYS A 316 -12.46 25.13 16.21
N GLY A 317 -13.47 24.55 15.57
CA GLY A 317 -13.41 23.23 14.97
C GLY A 317 -12.32 23.15 13.90
N THR A 318 -11.57 22.06 13.86
CA THR A 318 -10.41 21.90 12.97
C THR A 318 -10.66 20.85 11.90
N GLN A 319 -9.89 20.92 10.81
CA GLN A 319 -10.03 20.04 9.66
C GLN A 319 -8.68 19.53 9.20
N MET A 320 -8.62 18.28 8.75
CA MET A 320 -7.43 17.70 8.11
C MET A 320 -7.68 17.44 6.64
N VAL A 321 -6.71 17.80 5.81
CA VAL A 321 -6.76 17.60 4.35
C VAL A 321 -5.61 16.69 3.93
N PHE A 322 -5.95 15.55 3.34
CA PHE A 322 -5.00 14.54 2.90
C PHE A 322 -4.86 14.53 1.38
N CYS A 323 -3.61 14.61 0.90
CA CYS A 323 -3.26 14.39 -0.49
C CYS A 323 -1.79 13.96 -0.58
N ASP A 324 -1.50 12.86 -1.26
CA ASP A 324 -0.14 12.33 -1.41
C ASP A 324 0.50 12.76 -2.72
N LEU A 325 -0.30 13.00 -3.77
CA LEU A 325 0.19 13.22 -5.12
C LEU A 325 0.83 14.61 -5.31
N SER A 326 0.26 15.67 -4.73
CA SER A 326 0.69 17.06 -4.94
C SER A 326 0.87 17.80 -3.62
N THR A 327 1.88 17.39 -2.87
CA THR A 327 2.22 17.97 -1.57
C THR A 327 2.90 19.34 -1.74
N TYR A 328 2.86 20.15 -0.68
CA TYR A 328 3.49 21.45 -0.66
C TYR A 328 5.00 21.39 -0.94
N LYS A 329 5.44 22.20 -1.90
CA LYS A 329 6.85 22.48 -2.22
C LYS A 329 7.00 23.99 -2.47
N PRO A 330 7.91 24.68 -1.76
CA PRO A 330 8.15 26.10 -1.96
C PRO A 330 8.54 26.43 -3.41
N GLY A 331 7.96 27.49 -3.96
CA GLY A 331 8.28 27.96 -5.31
C GLY A 331 7.74 27.13 -6.47
N ILE A 332 7.04 26.03 -6.19
CA ILE A 332 6.43 25.17 -7.21
C ILE A 332 4.92 25.14 -6.97
N TRP A 333 4.15 25.34 -8.05
CA TRP A 333 2.70 25.20 -7.98
C TRP A 333 2.31 23.80 -7.50
N ASN A 334 1.39 23.72 -6.56
CA ASN A 334 0.86 22.48 -6.02
C ASN A 334 -0.57 22.68 -5.53
N VAL A 335 -1.32 21.57 -5.42
CA VAL A 335 -2.75 21.61 -5.05
C VAL A 335 -2.97 22.15 -3.64
N TYR A 336 -2.04 21.95 -2.70
CA TYR A 336 -2.16 22.50 -1.35
C TYR A 336 -2.17 24.03 -1.38
N SER A 337 -1.21 24.62 -2.08
CA SER A 337 -1.10 26.08 -2.21
C SER A 337 -2.31 26.66 -2.94
N GLU A 338 -2.84 25.95 -3.93
CA GLU A 338 -4.03 26.39 -4.67
C GLU A 338 -5.29 26.38 -3.81
N ILE A 339 -5.52 25.30 -3.03
CA ILE A 339 -6.66 25.24 -2.10
C ILE A 339 -6.52 26.32 -1.03
N LYS A 340 -5.31 26.54 -0.49
CA LYS A 340 -5.06 27.62 0.47
C LYS A 340 -5.37 28.98 -0.14
N ARG A 341 -4.95 29.26 -1.39
CA ARG A 341 -5.27 30.49 -2.10
C ARG A 341 -6.80 30.69 -2.17
N LYS A 342 -7.54 29.66 -2.61
CA LYS A 342 -9.01 29.70 -2.69
C LYS A 342 -9.65 29.95 -1.32
N LEU A 343 -9.16 29.30 -0.27
CA LEU A 343 -9.68 29.50 1.09
C LEU A 343 -9.47 30.93 1.59
N VAL A 344 -8.32 31.53 1.25
CA VAL A 344 -8.01 32.92 1.65
C VAL A 344 -8.71 33.94 0.79
N GLU A 345 -8.58 33.83 -0.55
CA GLU A 345 -9.06 34.84 -1.48
C GLU A 345 -10.57 34.73 -1.73
N ASP A 346 -11.11 33.52 -1.94
CA ASP A 346 -12.50 33.33 -2.32
C ASP A 346 -13.41 33.16 -1.09
N HIS A 347 -12.88 32.66 0.04
CA HIS A 347 -13.66 32.35 1.24
C HIS A 347 -13.33 33.20 2.46
N GLY A 348 -12.28 34.03 2.43
CA GLY A 348 -11.89 34.97 3.48
C GLY A 348 -11.32 34.32 4.75
N ILE A 349 -10.84 33.07 4.67
CA ILE A 349 -10.24 32.38 5.82
C ILE A 349 -8.82 32.93 6.06
N PRO A 350 -8.47 33.29 7.32
CA PRO A 350 -7.15 33.82 7.62
C PRO A 350 -6.02 32.88 7.26
N ALA A 351 -5.03 33.36 6.48
CA ALA A 351 -3.92 32.55 5.98
C ALA A 351 -3.09 31.86 7.07
N GLN A 352 -2.98 32.47 8.27
CA GLN A 352 -2.27 31.93 9.43
C GLN A 352 -2.96 30.70 10.05
N GLU A 353 -4.25 30.52 9.84
CA GLU A 353 -5.02 29.40 10.34
C GLU A 353 -4.94 28.17 9.41
N ILE A 354 -4.31 28.32 8.25
CA ILE A 354 -4.11 27.29 7.24
C ILE A 354 -2.62 26.96 7.12
N ARG A 355 -2.23 25.73 7.48
CA ARG A 355 -0.83 25.31 7.49
C ARG A 355 -0.62 24.00 6.72
N PHE A 356 0.60 23.77 6.30
CA PHE A 356 1.07 22.55 5.66
C PHE A 356 2.07 21.85 6.59
N VAL A 357 1.90 20.54 6.84
CA VAL A 357 2.84 19.78 7.68
C VAL A 357 4.26 19.83 7.12
N GLN A 358 4.40 19.95 5.81
CA GLN A 358 5.69 20.07 5.13
C GLN A 358 6.48 21.34 5.49
N GLU A 359 5.83 22.34 6.07
CA GLU A 359 6.50 23.56 6.58
C GLU A 359 7.30 23.28 7.85
N ALA A 360 7.06 22.15 8.54
CA ALA A 360 7.78 21.78 9.74
C ALA A 360 9.18 21.24 9.43
N ALA A 361 10.19 22.01 9.74
CA ALA A 361 11.60 21.65 9.54
C ALA A 361 12.11 20.59 10.54
N SER A 362 11.41 20.37 11.66
CA SER A 362 11.80 19.42 12.70
C SER A 362 10.57 18.81 13.39
N ASP A 363 10.76 17.71 14.09
CA ASP A 363 9.71 17.07 14.88
C ASP A 363 9.14 17.97 15.97
N LYS A 364 9.97 18.82 16.57
CA LYS A 364 9.55 19.82 17.56
C LYS A 364 8.59 20.85 16.95
N VAL A 365 8.89 21.36 15.76
CA VAL A 365 8.02 22.30 15.04
C VAL A 365 6.73 21.62 14.62
N ARG A 366 6.82 20.36 14.18
CA ARG A 366 5.64 19.56 13.82
C ARG A 366 4.72 19.33 15.01
N GLN A 367 5.28 19.00 16.18
CA GLN A 367 4.48 18.85 17.40
C GLN A 367 3.81 20.18 17.80
N ALA A 368 4.49 21.30 17.70
CA ALA A 368 3.91 22.61 17.97
C ALA A 368 2.73 22.95 17.02
N MET A 369 2.78 22.51 15.76
CA MET A 369 1.63 22.63 14.83
C MET A 369 0.42 21.80 15.31
N PHE A 370 0.65 20.58 15.81
CA PHE A 370 -0.41 19.72 16.32
C PHE A 370 -1.02 20.29 17.61
N ASP A 371 -0.20 20.87 18.48
CA ASP A 371 -0.69 21.55 19.68
C ASP A 371 -1.51 22.78 19.31
N ALA A 372 -1.06 23.58 18.34
CA ALA A 372 -1.81 24.74 17.83
C ALA A 372 -3.15 24.33 17.17
N MET A 373 -3.20 23.15 16.53
CA MET A 373 -4.44 22.58 16.02
C MET A 373 -5.38 22.17 17.15
N ASN A 374 -4.86 21.53 18.20
CA ASN A 374 -5.64 21.18 19.40
C ASN A 374 -6.18 22.40 20.16
N GLU A 375 -5.49 23.54 20.06
CA GLU A 375 -5.92 24.83 20.62
C GLU A 375 -6.90 25.60 19.71
N GLY A 376 -7.06 25.16 18.44
CA GLY A 376 -7.89 25.84 17.46
C GLY A 376 -7.26 27.07 16.81
N LYS A 377 -5.93 27.27 16.96
CA LYS A 377 -5.16 28.33 16.30
C LYS A 377 -4.88 28.00 14.84
N ILE A 378 -4.65 26.71 14.53
CA ILE A 378 -4.61 26.18 13.18
C ILE A 378 -5.96 25.47 12.96
N ARG A 379 -6.76 25.95 12.01
CA ARG A 379 -8.09 25.41 11.72
C ARG A 379 -8.09 24.42 10.56
N VAL A 380 -7.14 24.55 9.63
CA VAL A 380 -7.00 23.66 8.47
C VAL A 380 -5.55 23.22 8.33
N LEU A 381 -5.30 21.92 8.44
CA LEU A 381 -3.98 21.33 8.32
C LEU A 381 -3.92 20.35 7.16
N PHE A 382 -3.02 20.63 6.20
CA PHE A 382 -2.76 19.76 5.06
C PHE A 382 -1.56 18.85 5.31
N GLY A 383 -1.63 17.61 4.82
CA GLY A 383 -0.50 16.72 4.83
C GLY A 383 -0.72 15.43 4.04
N SER A 384 0.38 14.73 3.81
CA SER A 384 0.35 13.40 3.21
C SER A 384 -0.01 12.33 4.25
N THR A 385 -0.42 11.15 3.78
CA THR A 385 -0.64 9.98 4.63
C THR A 385 0.56 9.71 5.53
N GLN A 386 1.76 9.74 4.98
CA GLN A 386 3.00 9.50 5.73
C GLN A 386 3.24 10.54 6.84
N LYS A 387 2.95 11.82 6.57
CA LYS A 387 3.24 12.92 7.51
C LYS A 387 2.16 13.13 8.57
N LEU A 388 0.90 12.87 8.23
CA LEU A 388 -0.25 12.97 9.14
C LEU A 388 -0.79 11.61 9.60
N GLY A 389 -0.43 10.52 8.92
CA GLY A 389 -0.95 9.18 9.19
C GLY A 389 -0.36 8.48 10.41
N THR A 390 0.80 8.88 10.94
CA THR A 390 1.45 8.22 12.08
C THR A 390 1.89 9.22 13.14
N GLY A 391 1.75 8.85 14.43
CA GLY A 391 2.28 9.62 15.56
C GLY A 391 1.62 10.98 15.82
N VAL A 392 0.47 11.29 15.20
CA VAL A 392 -0.19 12.60 15.31
C VAL A 392 -1.24 12.60 16.41
N ASN A 393 -1.17 13.55 17.32
CA ASN A 393 -2.14 13.80 18.40
C ASN A 393 -2.76 15.21 18.25
N ALA A 394 -3.56 15.40 17.19
CA ALA A 394 -4.20 16.67 16.87
C ALA A 394 -5.74 16.57 16.81
N GLN A 395 -6.33 15.56 17.46
CA GLN A 395 -7.73 15.18 17.29
C GLN A 395 -8.75 15.97 18.11
N LYS A 396 -8.34 16.79 19.09
CA LYS A 396 -9.27 17.36 20.08
C LYS A 396 -10.43 18.16 19.49
N ARG A 397 -10.25 18.75 18.31
CA ARG A 397 -11.20 19.65 17.66
C ARG A 397 -11.58 19.26 16.24
N ILE A 398 -11.16 18.07 15.75
CA ILE A 398 -11.43 17.68 14.37
C ILE A 398 -12.93 17.44 14.16
N VAL A 399 -13.50 18.16 13.21
CA VAL A 399 -14.91 18.05 12.81
C VAL A 399 -15.07 17.52 11.40
N CYS A 400 -14.03 17.67 10.55
CA CYS A 400 -14.06 17.19 9.19
C CYS A 400 -12.68 16.75 8.70
N MET A 401 -12.67 15.75 7.82
CA MET A 401 -11.50 15.28 7.09
C MET A 401 -11.79 15.28 5.60
N HIS A 402 -10.78 15.56 4.79
CA HIS A 402 -10.88 15.66 3.34
C HIS A 402 -9.83 14.78 2.69
N HIS A 403 -10.26 13.77 1.92
CA HIS A 403 -9.39 12.88 1.16
C HIS A 403 -9.42 13.31 -0.32
N LEU A 404 -8.47 14.16 -0.73
CA LEU A 404 -8.39 14.69 -2.10
C LEU A 404 -7.96 13.63 -3.11
N ASP A 405 -7.10 12.72 -2.70
CA ASP A 405 -6.71 11.54 -3.45
C ASP A 405 -7.10 10.27 -2.70
N ILE A 406 -7.41 9.23 -3.47
CA ILE A 406 -7.76 7.92 -2.95
C ILE A 406 -6.48 7.07 -2.92
N PRO A 407 -6.06 6.58 -1.75
CA PRO A 407 -4.89 5.73 -1.65
C PRO A 407 -5.12 4.37 -2.30
N TRP A 408 -4.04 3.63 -2.55
CA TRP A 408 -4.11 2.26 -3.10
C TRP A 408 -4.36 1.18 -2.04
N ARG A 409 -4.06 1.50 -0.78
CA ARG A 409 -4.12 0.56 0.33
C ARG A 409 -5.24 0.93 1.29
N PRO A 410 -6.08 -0.03 1.69
CA PRO A 410 -7.10 0.20 2.73
C PRO A 410 -6.51 0.77 4.02
N MET A 411 -5.33 0.27 4.40
CA MET A 411 -4.58 0.74 5.55
C MET A 411 -4.37 2.26 5.57
N ASP A 412 -4.00 2.83 4.41
CA ASP A 412 -3.70 4.25 4.33
C ASP A 412 -4.96 5.10 4.57
N LEU A 413 -6.10 4.65 4.05
CA LEU A 413 -7.39 5.30 4.30
C LEU A 413 -7.82 5.13 5.76
N GLU A 414 -7.66 3.94 6.33
CA GLU A 414 -7.95 3.66 7.73
C GLU A 414 -7.07 4.50 8.68
N GLN A 415 -5.78 4.64 8.37
CA GLN A 415 -4.87 5.50 9.13
C GLN A 415 -5.26 6.97 9.06
N ARG A 416 -5.64 7.47 7.87
CA ARG A 416 -6.17 8.83 7.71
C ARG A 416 -7.43 9.02 8.57
N ASN A 417 -8.38 8.12 8.46
CA ASN A 417 -9.65 8.15 9.18
C ASN A 417 -9.47 8.06 10.70
N GLY A 418 -8.54 7.25 11.15
CA GLY A 418 -8.18 7.10 12.56
C GLY A 418 -7.59 8.36 13.21
N ARG A 419 -7.27 9.42 12.44
CA ARG A 419 -6.81 10.71 13.01
C ARG A 419 -7.98 11.55 13.50
N GLY A 420 -9.10 11.55 12.81
CA GLY A 420 -10.30 12.27 13.22
C GLY A 420 -11.19 11.46 14.15
N ALA A 421 -11.46 10.22 13.80
CA ALA A 421 -12.27 9.30 14.60
C ALA A 421 -11.46 8.69 15.76
N ARG A 422 -10.93 9.53 16.65
CA ARG A 422 -10.05 9.16 17.75
C ARG A 422 -10.59 9.62 19.10
N LYS A 423 -10.31 8.81 20.15
CA LYS A 423 -10.65 9.17 21.54
C LYS A 423 -10.09 10.55 21.91
N GLY A 424 -10.87 11.34 22.64
CA GLY A 424 -10.49 12.66 23.12
C GLY A 424 -10.78 13.80 22.15
N ASN A 425 -11.61 13.55 21.12
CA ASN A 425 -12.16 14.61 20.29
C ASN A 425 -13.36 15.27 21.02
N ILE A 426 -13.11 16.42 21.63
CA ILE A 426 -14.06 17.13 22.46
C ILE A 426 -15.15 17.78 21.61
N VAL A 427 -14.75 18.46 20.53
CA VAL A 427 -15.71 19.21 19.69
C VAL A 427 -16.66 18.26 18.95
N ALA A 428 -16.18 17.14 18.42
CA ALA A 428 -17.04 16.16 17.80
C ALA A 428 -18.05 15.58 18.79
N LYS A 429 -17.61 15.27 20.02
CA LYS A 429 -18.45 14.70 21.06
C LYS A 429 -19.56 15.66 21.51
N GLU A 430 -19.22 16.91 21.78
CA GLU A 430 -20.13 17.87 22.39
C GLU A 430 -21.00 18.63 21.39
N TYR A 431 -20.49 18.89 20.18
CA TYR A 431 -21.10 19.80 19.22
C TYR A 431 -21.44 19.18 17.87
N ALA A 432 -20.92 17.99 17.54
CA ALA A 432 -21.14 17.34 16.24
C ALA A 432 -21.83 15.97 16.36
N GLY A 433 -22.59 15.73 17.45
CA GLY A 433 -23.30 14.46 17.67
C GLY A 433 -22.38 13.25 17.77
N ASN A 434 -21.16 13.44 18.27
CA ASN A 434 -20.09 12.43 18.34
C ASN A 434 -19.72 11.86 16.97
N LYS A 435 -19.75 12.70 15.91
CA LYS A 435 -19.40 12.34 14.53
C LYS A 435 -18.31 13.24 13.98
N VAL A 436 -17.47 12.66 13.12
CA VAL A 436 -16.50 13.40 12.30
C VAL A 436 -16.84 13.14 10.84
N LYS A 437 -17.06 14.20 10.08
CA LYS A 437 -17.30 14.11 8.65
C LYS A 437 -16.02 13.74 7.91
N ALA A 438 -16.11 12.84 6.93
CA ALA A 438 -15.00 12.50 6.05
C ALA A 438 -15.45 12.55 4.59
N TYR A 439 -14.98 13.56 3.86
CA TYR A 439 -15.22 13.67 2.44
C TYR A 439 -14.16 12.89 1.65
N VAL A 440 -14.61 12.00 0.78
CA VAL A 440 -13.77 11.33 -0.23
C VAL A 440 -14.11 11.93 -1.60
N TYR A 441 -13.16 12.63 -2.21
CA TYR A 441 -13.38 13.30 -3.49
C TYR A 441 -13.03 12.39 -4.65
N ALA A 442 -14.00 12.10 -5.51
CA ALA A 442 -13.80 11.25 -6.68
C ALA A 442 -14.35 11.90 -7.94
N VAL A 443 -13.53 12.01 -8.96
CA VAL A 443 -13.98 12.43 -10.30
C VAL A 443 -14.58 11.22 -11.01
N LEU A 444 -15.81 11.37 -11.48
CA LEU A 444 -16.54 10.31 -12.17
C LEU A 444 -15.81 9.86 -13.45
N ARG A 445 -15.89 8.56 -13.76
CA ARG A 445 -15.27 7.97 -14.96
C ARG A 445 -13.75 8.12 -15.01
N THR A 446 -13.09 8.27 -13.85
CA THR A 446 -11.65 8.28 -13.72
C THR A 446 -11.15 7.14 -12.83
N LEU A 447 -9.85 7.06 -12.67
CA LEU A 447 -9.19 6.10 -11.79
C LEU A 447 -9.67 6.16 -10.32
N ASP A 448 -10.23 7.28 -9.88
CA ASP A 448 -10.75 7.45 -8.51
C ASP A 448 -11.87 6.46 -8.19
N ALA A 449 -12.85 6.34 -9.08
CA ALA A 449 -13.98 5.42 -8.88
C ALA A 449 -13.53 3.97 -8.79
N TYR A 450 -12.54 3.60 -9.59
CA TYR A 450 -11.94 2.27 -9.56
C TYR A 450 -11.20 2.00 -8.25
N LYS A 451 -10.34 2.94 -7.83
CA LYS A 451 -9.61 2.83 -6.56
C LYS A 451 -10.55 2.67 -5.37
N LEU A 452 -11.65 3.43 -5.35
CA LEU A 452 -12.63 3.34 -4.27
C LEU A 452 -13.25 1.94 -4.18
N ASN A 453 -13.66 1.38 -5.30
CA ASN A 453 -14.21 0.02 -5.36
C ASN A 453 -13.17 -1.03 -4.92
N LEU A 454 -11.92 -0.87 -5.37
CA LEU A 454 -10.83 -1.76 -4.99
C LEU A 454 -10.57 -1.73 -3.48
N LEU A 455 -10.52 -0.53 -2.89
CA LEU A 455 -10.32 -0.35 -1.45
C LEU A 455 -11.45 -1.01 -0.65
N HIS A 456 -12.70 -0.79 -1.08
CA HIS A 456 -13.87 -1.36 -0.41
C HIS A 456 -13.84 -2.89 -0.42
N ASN A 457 -13.54 -3.51 -1.56
CA ASN A 457 -13.44 -4.96 -1.68
C ASN A 457 -12.29 -5.54 -0.82
N LYS A 458 -11.13 -4.89 -0.85
CA LYS A 458 -9.98 -5.30 -0.01
C LYS A 458 -10.29 -5.18 1.49
N GLN A 459 -10.93 -4.08 1.89
CA GLN A 459 -11.30 -3.86 3.30
C GLN A 459 -12.30 -4.90 3.81
N GLN A 460 -13.36 -5.16 3.05
CA GLN A 460 -14.35 -6.18 3.42
C GLN A 460 -13.69 -7.54 3.66
N PHE A 461 -12.75 -7.89 2.80
CA PHE A 461 -12.04 -9.15 2.92
C PHE A 461 -11.12 -9.20 4.14
N ILE A 462 -10.31 -8.16 4.38
CA ILE A 462 -9.44 -8.07 5.56
C ILE A 462 -10.27 -8.18 6.84
N ASP A 463 -11.44 -7.55 6.88
CA ASP A 463 -12.35 -7.60 8.02
C ASP A 463 -12.95 -9.01 8.23
N GLN A 464 -13.31 -9.70 7.14
CA GLN A 464 -13.81 -11.08 7.23
C GLN A 464 -12.74 -12.05 7.76
N LEU A 465 -11.49 -11.91 7.28
CA LEU A 465 -10.36 -12.71 7.75
C LEU A 465 -10.10 -12.46 9.24
N LYS A 466 -9.98 -11.19 9.64
CA LYS A 466 -9.71 -10.81 11.04
C LYS A 466 -10.79 -11.28 12.00
N ARG A 467 -12.05 -11.30 11.58
CA ARG A 467 -13.20 -11.72 12.40
C ARG A 467 -13.51 -13.22 12.32
N ASN A 468 -12.72 -13.98 11.58
CA ASN A 468 -12.96 -15.42 11.33
C ASN A 468 -14.39 -15.72 10.80
N ARG A 469 -14.92 -14.83 9.95
CA ARG A 469 -16.27 -14.94 9.34
C ARG A 469 -16.22 -15.26 7.86
N LEU A 470 -15.25 -16.06 7.44
CA LEU A 470 -15.06 -16.42 6.04
C LEU A 470 -16.02 -17.54 5.64
N GLY A 471 -17.00 -17.22 4.80
CA GLY A 471 -17.88 -18.19 4.16
C GLY A 471 -17.33 -18.75 2.85
N ALA A 472 -16.33 -18.14 2.25
CA ALA A 472 -15.79 -18.51 0.95
C ALA A 472 -14.46 -19.28 1.10
N ARG A 473 -14.34 -20.42 0.41
CA ARG A 473 -13.10 -21.21 0.37
C ARG A 473 -12.04 -20.63 -0.57
N ARG A 474 -12.45 -19.74 -1.46
CA ARG A 474 -11.59 -19.06 -2.44
C ARG A 474 -11.83 -17.57 -2.41
N LEU A 475 -10.76 -16.83 -2.46
CA LEU A 475 -10.77 -15.38 -2.48
C LEU A 475 -10.07 -14.85 -3.72
N ASP A 476 -10.64 -13.79 -4.31
CA ASP A 476 -10.02 -12.98 -5.37
C ASP A 476 -9.51 -11.66 -4.77
N GLU A 477 -8.19 -11.47 -4.67
CA GLU A 477 -7.58 -10.22 -4.18
C GLU A 477 -7.60 -9.09 -5.22
N GLY A 478 -8.03 -9.37 -6.44
CA GLY A 478 -7.95 -8.42 -7.55
C GLY A 478 -6.55 -8.40 -8.20
N ALA A 479 -6.48 -7.76 -9.36
CA ALA A 479 -5.31 -7.82 -10.23
C ALA A 479 -4.30 -6.67 -10.03
N ILE A 480 -4.59 -5.66 -9.19
CA ILE A 480 -3.87 -4.38 -9.23
C ILE A 480 -3.18 -4.06 -7.91
N SER A 481 -1.90 -3.76 -8.02
CA SER A 481 -1.09 -3.17 -6.95
C SER A 481 -0.57 -1.79 -7.37
N GLU A 482 -0.12 -1.01 -6.40
CA GLU A 482 0.51 0.30 -6.60
C GLU A 482 1.70 0.22 -7.59
N ASP A 483 2.42 -0.89 -7.55
CA ASP A 483 3.67 -1.09 -8.31
C ASP A 483 3.45 -1.65 -9.73
N SER A 484 2.29 -2.24 -10.01
CA SER A 484 2.02 -2.90 -11.31
C SER A 484 1.21 -2.06 -12.29
N GLY A 485 0.49 -1.05 -11.81
CA GLY A 485 -0.48 -0.31 -12.63
C GLY A 485 -1.68 -1.17 -13.03
N MET A 486 -2.59 -0.60 -13.80
CA MET A 486 -3.72 -1.30 -14.42
C MET A 486 -3.31 -1.88 -15.77
N ASN A 487 -3.92 -3.01 -16.17
CA ASN A 487 -3.82 -3.41 -17.56
C ASN A 487 -4.71 -2.49 -18.44
N PHE A 488 -4.44 -2.49 -19.75
CA PHE A 488 -5.13 -1.60 -20.68
C PHE A 488 -6.65 -1.85 -20.69
N ALA A 489 -7.09 -3.10 -20.68
CA ALA A 489 -8.52 -3.45 -20.74
C ALA A 489 -9.28 -3.03 -19.47
N GLU A 490 -8.68 -3.21 -18.30
CA GLU A 490 -9.25 -2.75 -17.03
C GLU A 490 -9.34 -1.22 -17.00
N TRP A 491 -8.28 -0.54 -17.41
CA TRP A 491 -8.26 0.92 -17.47
C TRP A 491 -9.32 1.46 -18.45
N MET A 492 -9.45 0.85 -19.65
CA MET A 492 -10.48 1.21 -20.62
C MET A 492 -11.90 1.00 -20.10
N ALA A 493 -12.15 -0.09 -19.35
CA ALA A 493 -13.45 -0.35 -18.76
C ALA A 493 -13.83 0.71 -17.71
N VAL A 494 -12.86 1.15 -16.90
CA VAL A 494 -13.05 2.22 -15.92
C VAL A 494 -13.37 3.55 -16.60
N VAL A 495 -12.58 3.91 -17.61
CA VAL A 495 -12.71 5.18 -18.35
C VAL A 495 -14.02 5.26 -19.14
N SER A 496 -14.44 4.16 -19.75
CA SER A 496 -15.70 4.09 -20.49
C SER A 496 -16.95 4.15 -19.57
N GLY A 497 -16.77 3.92 -18.27
CA GLY A 497 -17.87 3.80 -17.32
C GLY A 497 -18.76 2.56 -17.55
N ASN A 498 -18.30 1.61 -18.36
CA ASN A 498 -19.04 0.43 -18.73
C ASN A 498 -18.49 -0.81 -18.00
N THR A 499 -19.23 -1.26 -16.99
CA THR A 499 -18.89 -2.45 -16.20
C THR A 499 -18.91 -3.74 -17.04
N ASP A 500 -19.66 -3.77 -18.16
CA ASP A 500 -19.74 -4.93 -19.05
C ASP A 500 -18.42 -5.12 -19.80
N LEU A 501 -17.70 -4.03 -20.12
CA LEU A 501 -16.36 -4.11 -20.70
C LEU A 501 -15.35 -4.75 -19.73
N LEU A 502 -15.49 -4.50 -18.44
CA LEU A 502 -14.65 -5.16 -17.44
C LEU A 502 -14.94 -6.66 -17.36
N GLN A 503 -16.22 -7.03 -17.41
CA GLN A 503 -16.64 -8.44 -17.46
C GLN A 503 -16.20 -9.10 -18.77
N LYS A 504 -16.35 -8.41 -19.89
CA LYS A 504 -15.89 -8.88 -21.21
C LYS A 504 -14.38 -9.13 -21.19
N ALA A 505 -13.57 -8.18 -20.73
CA ALA A 505 -12.12 -8.32 -20.62
C ALA A 505 -11.70 -9.51 -19.73
N LYS A 506 -12.42 -9.73 -18.61
CA LYS A 506 -12.21 -10.91 -17.75
C LYS A 506 -12.56 -12.23 -18.43
N LEU A 507 -13.65 -12.26 -19.20
CA LEU A 507 -14.09 -13.45 -19.93
C LEU A 507 -13.17 -13.76 -21.10
N GLU A 508 -12.74 -12.77 -21.87
CA GLU A 508 -11.79 -12.92 -22.98
C GLU A 508 -10.43 -13.45 -22.46
N GLY A 509 -9.92 -12.93 -21.33
CA GLY A 509 -8.73 -13.46 -20.69
C GLY A 509 -8.89 -14.92 -20.25
N ARG A 510 -10.08 -15.31 -19.77
CA ARG A 510 -10.36 -16.69 -19.38
C ARG A 510 -10.47 -17.64 -20.58
N ILE A 511 -11.05 -17.19 -21.68
CA ILE A 511 -11.12 -17.94 -22.95
C ILE A 511 -9.71 -18.18 -23.48
N ALA A 512 -8.86 -17.13 -23.56
CA ALA A 512 -7.50 -17.26 -24.04
C ALA A 512 -6.65 -18.19 -23.15
N ALA A 513 -6.85 -18.19 -21.83
CA ALA A 513 -6.20 -19.12 -20.90
C ALA A 513 -6.62 -20.58 -21.20
N LEU A 514 -7.92 -20.83 -21.37
CA LEU A 514 -8.45 -22.17 -21.69
C LEU A 514 -7.98 -22.66 -23.06
N GLU A 515 -7.92 -21.79 -24.07
CA GLU A 515 -7.39 -22.12 -25.40
C GLU A 515 -5.90 -22.46 -25.34
N SER A 516 -5.11 -21.76 -24.52
CA SER A 516 -3.71 -22.09 -24.28
C SER A 516 -3.55 -23.44 -23.58
N GLU A 517 -4.34 -23.72 -22.54
CA GLU A 517 -4.36 -25.02 -21.85
C GLU A 517 -4.76 -26.14 -22.81
N GLN A 518 -5.77 -25.94 -23.65
CA GLN A 518 -6.17 -26.87 -24.68
C GLN A 518 -5.04 -27.15 -25.69
N THR A 519 -4.35 -26.08 -26.11
CA THR A 519 -3.21 -26.20 -27.05
C THR A 519 -2.07 -27.00 -26.46
N ILE A 520 -1.77 -26.80 -25.17
CA ILE A 520 -0.73 -27.56 -24.45
C ILE A 520 -1.17 -29.02 -24.32
N PHE A 521 -2.43 -29.28 -23.92
CA PHE A 521 -2.96 -30.64 -23.79
C PHE A 521 -2.97 -31.42 -25.12
N MET A 522 -3.24 -30.74 -26.25
CA MET A 522 -3.22 -31.36 -27.57
C MET A 522 -1.80 -31.63 -28.10
N ARG A 523 -0.78 -31.04 -27.52
CA ARG A 523 0.65 -31.25 -27.89
C ARG A 523 1.37 -32.27 -26.99
N THR A 524 0.81 -32.61 -25.85
CA THR A 524 1.21 -33.74 -25.00
C THR A 524 0.45 -35.01 -25.36
#